data_e64f9f15efcad748fce1001d62f43391
#
_entry.id   e64f9f15efcad748fce1001d62f43391
#
_cell.length_a   1.000
_cell.length_b   1.000
_cell.length_c   1.000
_cell.angle_alpha   90.00
_cell.angle_beta   90.00
_cell.angle_gamma   90.00
#
_symmetry.space_group_name_H-M   'P 1'
#
loop_
_entity.id
_entity.type
_entity.pdbx_description
1 polymer ?
#
loop_
_entity_poly.entity_id
_entity_poly.type
_entity_poly.pdbx_seq_one_letter_code
_entity_poly.pdbx_strand_id
1 'polypeptide(L)'
;MELTDLTTALAREMPEILRWGGALARRIRDFNISLPGKTSGSHLTDALTLADIGVQEILVGALRDRDPVFRLARIEAEEENGDLHLFADDAPWTLALDPIDGTRQYRDKTGNGYAVMLSLRTRDTLHYSLVYLPEMGESGTWVEAIGDTIRVGPDNPLQPARDALDAITPVNPTARPDSPQIYLIGFQEHDAARAEDVTSTGLQGVAPDDMPGSIYPLLADGRFGGSLIHSPNIYDFPVSLHIAR
;
A
#
# COMPACT_ATOMS: atom_id res chain seq x y z
N MET A 1 4.98 -24.04 10.67
CA MET A 1 5.37 -22.76 10.04
C MET A 1 5.31 -21.68 11.11
N GLU A 2 6.39 -20.97 11.30
CA GLU A 2 6.40 -19.84 12.22
C GLU A 2 6.18 -18.53 11.47
N LEU A 3 5.60 -17.53 12.14
CA LEU A 3 5.37 -16.19 11.56
C LEU A 3 6.67 -15.57 11.07
N THR A 4 7.77 -15.79 11.79
CA THR A 4 9.09 -15.29 11.43
C THR A 4 9.55 -15.81 10.07
N ASP A 5 9.25 -17.07 9.73
CA ASP A 5 9.61 -17.65 8.44
C ASP A 5 8.90 -16.93 7.30
N LEU A 6 7.60 -16.67 7.47
CA LEU A 6 6.78 -16.00 6.47
C LEU A 6 7.20 -14.53 6.27
N THR A 7 7.42 -13.80 7.36
CA THR A 7 7.89 -12.41 7.32
C THR A 7 9.26 -12.31 6.64
N THR A 8 10.19 -13.22 6.98
CA THR A 8 11.53 -13.25 6.40
C THR A 8 11.49 -13.55 4.90
N ALA A 9 10.65 -14.52 4.49
CA ALA A 9 10.47 -14.84 3.08
C ALA A 9 9.87 -13.66 2.29
N LEU A 10 8.87 -12.96 2.84
CA LEU A 10 8.30 -11.76 2.22
C LEU A 10 9.34 -10.65 2.06
N ALA A 11 10.09 -10.35 3.11
CA ALA A 11 11.11 -9.32 3.08
C ALA A 11 12.23 -9.62 2.07
N ARG A 12 12.53 -10.89 1.83
CA ARG A 12 13.52 -11.32 0.84
C ARG A 12 13.00 -11.27 -0.60
N GLU A 13 11.81 -11.82 -0.84
CA GLU A 13 11.33 -12.09 -2.20
C GLU A 13 10.51 -10.94 -2.81
N MET A 14 9.71 -10.23 -1.99
CA MET A 14 8.70 -9.34 -2.53
C MET A 14 9.18 -7.94 -2.92
N PRO A 15 10.26 -7.37 -2.38
CA PRO A 15 10.70 -6.04 -2.80
C PRO A 15 10.95 -5.94 -4.32
N GLU A 16 11.67 -6.89 -4.91
CA GLU A 16 11.94 -6.88 -6.35
C GLU A 16 10.65 -7.03 -7.17
N ILE A 17 9.70 -7.81 -6.67
CA ILE A 17 8.41 -8.03 -7.33
C ILE A 17 7.55 -6.76 -7.32
N LEU A 18 7.51 -6.03 -6.18
CA LEU A 18 6.80 -4.75 -6.13
C LEU A 18 7.44 -3.70 -7.03
N ARG A 19 8.78 -3.69 -7.14
CA ARG A 19 9.49 -2.83 -8.09
C ARG A 19 9.09 -3.14 -9.54
N TRP A 20 9.00 -4.41 -9.91
CA TRP A 20 8.53 -4.81 -11.24
C TRP A 20 7.07 -4.43 -11.48
N GLY A 21 6.20 -4.67 -10.49
CA GLY A 21 4.80 -4.22 -10.53
C GLY A 21 4.70 -2.72 -10.75
N GLY A 22 5.47 -1.94 -9.99
CA GLY A 22 5.53 -0.49 -10.15
C GLY A 22 6.06 -0.03 -11.52
N ALA A 23 7.07 -0.71 -12.06
CA ALA A 23 7.58 -0.43 -13.40
C ALA A 23 6.53 -0.72 -14.48
N LEU A 24 5.78 -1.84 -14.34
CA LEU A 24 4.66 -2.17 -15.21
C LEU A 24 3.55 -1.11 -15.10
N ALA A 25 3.16 -0.75 -13.88
CA ALA A 25 2.14 0.26 -13.63
C ALA A 25 2.50 1.59 -14.30
N ARG A 26 3.73 2.09 -14.11
CA ARG A 26 4.21 3.31 -14.79
C ARG A 26 4.05 3.21 -16.31
N ARG A 27 4.44 2.08 -16.88
CA ARG A 27 4.39 1.88 -18.33
C ARG A 27 2.95 1.85 -18.86
N ILE A 28 2.05 1.15 -18.15
CA ILE A 28 0.62 1.10 -18.53
C ILE A 28 -0.03 2.46 -18.38
N ARG A 29 0.35 3.26 -17.37
CA ARG A 29 -0.18 4.60 -17.14
C ARG A 29 0.03 5.52 -18.34
N ASP A 30 1.15 5.37 -19.05
CA ASP A 30 1.42 6.14 -20.27
C ASP A 30 0.33 5.92 -21.34
N PHE A 31 -0.21 4.71 -21.44
CA PHE A 31 -1.27 4.37 -22.38
C PHE A 31 -2.68 4.74 -21.89
N ASN A 32 -2.84 5.01 -20.60
CA ASN A 32 -4.13 5.40 -19.97
C ASN A 32 -5.30 4.45 -20.30
N ILE A 33 -5.05 3.14 -20.21
CA ILE A 33 -6.06 2.12 -20.52
C ILE A 33 -6.93 1.91 -19.27
N SER A 34 -8.16 2.40 -19.32
CA SER A 34 -9.20 2.12 -18.32
C SER A 34 -10.04 0.92 -18.75
N LEU A 35 -10.48 0.13 -17.80
CA LEU A 35 -11.40 -0.98 -17.99
C LEU A 35 -12.80 -0.60 -17.49
N PRO A 36 -13.86 -1.34 -17.88
CA PRO A 36 -15.16 -1.19 -17.22
C PRO A 36 -15.00 -1.34 -15.71
N GLY A 37 -15.47 -0.34 -14.96
CA GLY A 37 -15.26 -0.26 -13.53
C GLY A 37 -16.00 -1.34 -12.73
N LYS A 38 -15.66 -1.42 -11.46
CA LYS A 38 -16.38 -2.24 -10.46
C LYS A 38 -17.79 -1.67 -10.25
N THR A 39 -18.70 -2.50 -9.77
CA THR A 39 -20.10 -2.09 -9.49
C THR A 39 -20.32 -2.03 -7.96
N SER A 40 -19.50 -1.24 -7.26
CA SER A 40 -19.66 -1.03 -5.81
C SER A 40 -20.75 -0.01 -5.45
N GLY A 41 -21.23 0.72 -6.46
CA GLY A 41 -22.21 1.80 -6.27
C GLY A 41 -21.59 3.18 -6.06
N SER A 42 -20.28 3.29 -6.11
CA SER A 42 -19.56 4.57 -6.05
C SER A 42 -18.62 4.73 -7.22
N HIS A 43 -18.88 5.74 -8.05
CA HIS A 43 -17.99 6.09 -9.18
C HIS A 43 -16.56 6.45 -8.76
N LEU A 44 -16.36 6.81 -7.49
CA LEU A 44 -15.04 7.18 -6.95
C LEU A 44 -14.18 5.96 -6.64
N THR A 45 -14.81 4.85 -6.24
CA THR A 45 -14.13 3.59 -5.90
C THR A 45 -14.20 2.54 -7.01
N ASP A 46 -15.04 2.76 -8.03
CA ASP A 46 -15.22 1.83 -9.14
C ASP A 46 -14.16 1.99 -10.26
N ALA A 47 -13.05 2.70 -9.98
CA ALA A 47 -11.96 2.80 -10.94
C ALA A 47 -11.24 1.45 -11.05
N LEU A 48 -11.01 1.03 -12.29
CA LEU A 48 -10.25 -0.18 -12.61
C LEU A 48 -9.43 0.09 -13.86
N THR A 49 -8.19 -0.29 -13.86
CA THR A 49 -7.30 -0.14 -15.02
C THR A 49 -6.64 -1.48 -15.38
N LEU A 50 -6.03 -1.53 -16.56
CA LEU A 50 -5.23 -2.69 -16.95
C LEU A 50 -4.04 -2.89 -15.98
N ALA A 51 -3.59 -1.83 -15.31
CA ALA A 51 -2.51 -1.93 -14.33
C ALA A 51 -2.91 -2.74 -13.11
N ASP A 52 -4.12 -2.54 -12.59
CA ASP A 52 -4.62 -3.30 -11.43
C ASP A 52 -4.55 -4.81 -11.71
N ILE A 53 -5.10 -5.22 -12.85
CA ILE A 53 -5.10 -6.62 -13.28
C ILE A 53 -3.66 -7.14 -13.51
N GLY A 54 -2.84 -6.40 -14.25
CA GLY A 54 -1.48 -6.85 -14.62
C GLY A 54 -0.51 -6.89 -13.45
N VAL A 55 -0.60 -5.92 -12.55
CA VAL A 55 0.25 -5.88 -11.36
C VAL A 55 -0.16 -6.97 -10.38
N GLN A 56 -1.47 -7.17 -10.15
CA GLN A 56 -1.93 -8.26 -9.28
C GLN A 56 -1.46 -9.62 -9.79
N GLU A 57 -1.53 -9.88 -11.10
CA GLU A 57 -1.05 -11.14 -11.68
C GLU A 57 0.43 -11.39 -11.38
N ILE A 58 1.27 -10.34 -11.44
CA ILE A 58 2.69 -10.44 -11.09
C ILE A 58 2.87 -10.74 -9.59
N LEU A 59 2.14 -10.02 -8.71
CA LEU A 59 2.27 -10.20 -7.26
C LEU A 59 1.80 -11.59 -6.82
N VAL A 60 0.61 -12.01 -7.25
CA VAL A 60 0.04 -13.31 -6.89
C VAL A 60 0.88 -14.44 -7.47
N GLY A 61 1.32 -14.32 -8.73
CA GLY A 61 2.21 -15.29 -9.36
C GLY A 61 3.52 -15.45 -8.59
N ALA A 62 4.12 -14.35 -8.13
CA ALA A 62 5.33 -14.42 -7.32
C ALA A 62 5.09 -15.06 -5.95
N LEU A 63 4.01 -14.71 -5.26
CA LEU A 63 3.62 -15.34 -3.99
C LEU A 63 3.35 -16.83 -4.15
N ARG A 64 2.77 -17.24 -5.28
CA ARG A 64 2.53 -18.66 -5.57
C ARG A 64 3.81 -19.46 -5.79
N ASP A 65 4.79 -18.88 -6.53
CA ASP A 65 5.88 -19.65 -7.16
C ASP A 65 7.25 -19.44 -6.49
N ARG A 66 7.50 -18.31 -5.76
CA ARG A 66 8.81 -17.98 -5.21
C ARG A 66 9.17 -18.78 -3.96
N ASP A 67 8.23 -18.92 -3.04
CA ASP A 67 8.44 -19.70 -1.82
C ASP A 67 7.15 -20.43 -1.44
N PRO A 68 7.18 -21.77 -1.27
CA PRO A 68 6.00 -22.55 -0.89
C PRO A 68 5.32 -22.08 0.40
N VAL A 69 6.05 -21.37 1.27
CA VAL A 69 5.52 -20.86 2.55
C VAL A 69 4.37 -19.89 2.35
N PHE A 70 4.35 -19.13 1.26
CA PHE A 70 3.30 -18.13 0.99
C PHE A 70 1.94 -18.78 0.79
N ARG A 71 1.87 -19.95 0.16
CA ARG A 71 0.61 -20.67 -0.06
C ARG A 71 -0.01 -21.25 1.20
N LEU A 72 0.71 -21.24 2.32
CA LEU A 72 0.21 -21.66 3.62
C LEU A 72 -0.51 -20.54 4.38
N ALA A 73 -0.51 -19.32 3.85
CA ALA A 73 -1.31 -18.20 4.33
C ALA A 73 -2.59 -18.07 3.50
N ARG A 74 -3.61 -17.42 4.07
CA ARG A 74 -4.73 -16.90 3.30
C ARG A 74 -4.26 -15.76 2.44
N ILE A 75 -4.95 -15.53 1.32
CA ILE A 75 -4.71 -14.36 0.47
C ILE A 75 -6.00 -13.55 0.32
N GLU A 76 -5.88 -12.24 0.43
CA GLU A 76 -6.92 -11.26 0.18
C GLU A 76 -6.35 -10.25 -0.82
N ALA A 77 -6.86 -10.26 -2.02
CA ALA A 77 -6.45 -9.39 -3.11
C ALA A 77 -7.63 -8.51 -3.53
N GLU A 78 -7.33 -7.31 -4.01
CA GLU A 78 -8.39 -6.38 -4.41
C GLU A 78 -9.14 -6.87 -5.65
N GLU A 79 -8.42 -7.49 -6.60
CA GLU A 79 -8.99 -8.01 -7.82
C GLU A 79 -9.21 -9.53 -7.74
N GLU A 80 -10.12 -10.06 -8.55
CA GLU A 80 -10.45 -11.48 -8.56
C GLU A 80 -9.49 -12.35 -9.40
N ASN A 81 -8.55 -11.72 -10.12
CA ASN A 81 -7.62 -12.43 -10.98
C ASN A 81 -6.41 -12.99 -10.21
N GLY A 82 -5.71 -13.90 -10.87
CA GLY A 82 -4.64 -14.70 -10.27
C GLY A 82 -5.18 -16.01 -9.69
N ASP A 83 -4.28 -16.91 -9.39
CA ASP A 83 -4.64 -18.24 -8.87
C ASP A 83 -4.86 -18.22 -7.35
N LEU A 84 -5.75 -17.34 -6.86
CA LEU A 84 -6.01 -17.13 -5.42
C LEU A 84 -6.43 -18.41 -4.70
N HIS A 85 -7.10 -19.34 -5.40
CA HIS A 85 -7.53 -20.62 -4.89
C HIS A 85 -6.39 -21.60 -4.55
N LEU A 86 -5.15 -21.27 -4.89
CA LEU A 86 -3.97 -22.07 -4.54
C LEU A 86 -3.37 -21.71 -3.17
N PHE A 87 -3.93 -20.71 -2.50
CA PHE A 87 -3.56 -20.33 -1.15
C PHE A 87 -4.48 -20.99 -0.13
N ALA A 88 -4.11 -20.98 1.13
CA ALA A 88 -4.91 -21.62 2.18
C ALA A 88 -6.24 -20.89 2.40
N ASP A 89 -7.33 -21.63 2.50
CA ASP A 89 -8.65 -21.08 2.85
C ASP A 89 -8.77 -20.75 4.34
N ASP A 90 -8.09 -21.53 5.19
CA ASP A 90 -8.12 -21.39 6.63
C ASP A 90 -6.68 -21.41 7.20
N ALA A 91 -6.19 -20.23 7.53
CA ALA A 91 -4.88 -20.02 8.15
C ALA A 91 -4.93 -18.81 9.10
N PRO A 92 -4.10 -18.79 10.15
CA PRO A 92 -4.06 -17.66 11.08
C PRO A 92 -3.46 -16.41 10.48
N TRP A 93 -2.74 -16.53 9.36
CA TRP A 93 -2.09 -15.44 8.66
C TRP A 93 -2.80 -15.12 7.36
N THR A 94 -2.89 -13.83 7.07
CA THR A 94 -3.47 -13.32 5.83
C THR A 94 -2.44 -12.43 5.14
N LEU A 95 -2.15 -12.73 3.89
CA LEU A 95 -1.50 -11.84 2.94
C LEU A 95 -2.59 -10.98 2.33
N ALA A 96 -2.46 -9.66 2.42
CA ALA A 96 -3.36 -8.74 1.75
C ALA A 96 -2.56 -7.89 0.77
N LEU A 97 -3.09 -7.66 -0.43
CA LEU A 97 -2.42 -6.89 -1.47
C LEU A 97 -3.39 -5.98 -2.21
N ASP A 98 -2.89 -4.79 -2.51
CA ASP A 98 -3.52 -3.83 -3.40
C ASP A 98 -2.53 -3.54 -4.54
N PRO A 99 -2.87 -3.92 -5.77
CA PRO A 99 -1.98 -3.74 -6.92
C PRO A 99 -1.76 -2.27 -7.27
N ILE A 100 -2.79 -1.43 -7.12
CA ILE A 100 -2.74 0.02 -7.39
C ILE A 100 -3.59 0.77 -6.37
N ASP A 101 -3.07 0.96 -5.16
CA ASP A 101 -3.70 1.89 -4.22
C ASP A 101 -3.69 3.30 -4.80
N GLY A 102 -4.86 3.93 -4.83
CA GLY A 102 -5.04 5.21 -5.49
C GLY A 102 -5.37 5.08 -6.98
N THR A 103 -6.12 4.05 -7.39
CA THR A 103 -6.50 3.78 -8.80
C THR A 103 -7.13 4.99 -9.49
N ARG A 104 -7.94 5.81 -8.78
CA ARG A 104 -8.50 7.05 -9.31
C ARG A 104 -7.41 8.03 -9.72
N GLN A 105 -6.48 8.33 -8.81
CA GLN A 105 -5.36 9.25 -9.07
C GLN A 105 -4.43 8.71 -10.17
N TYR A 106 -4.23 7.40 -10.19
CA TYR A 106 -3.48 6.72 -11.24
C TYR A 106 -4.14 6.92 -12.61
N ARG A 107 -5.44 6.62 -12.74
CA ARG A 107 -6.22 6.74 -13.98
C ARG A 107 -6.30 8.19 -14.46
N ASP A 108 -6.62 9.10 -13.57
CA ASP A 108 -6.88 10.50 -13.91
C ASP A 108 -5.59 11.33 -14.04
N LYS A 109 -4.45 10.70 -13.77
CA LYS A 109 -3.10 11.33 -13.79
C LYS A 109 -3.00 12.54 -12.85
N THR A 110 -3.71 12.49 -11.74
CA THR A 110 -3.70 13.52 -10.70
C THR A 110 -2.65 13.16 -9.64
N GLY A 111 -1.51 13.85 -9.70
CA GLY A 111 -0.41 13.58 -8.77
C GLY A 111 0.33 12.24 -9.04
N ASN A 112 1.18 11.86 -8.12
CA ASN A 112 2.01 10.66 -8.15
C ASN A 112 1.74 9.76 -6.92
N GLY A 113 0.53 9.80 -6.38
CA GLY A 113 0.16 9.22 -5.11
C GLY A 113 -0.20 7.74 -5.13
N TYR A 114 -0.13 7.06 -6.27
CA TYR A 114 -0.44 5.63 -6.29
C TYR A 114 0.73 4.76 -5.82
N ALA A 115 0.37 3.62 -5.25
CA ALA A 115 1.32 2.67 -4.72
C ALA A 115 0.99 1.23 -5.13
N VAL A 116 2.00 0.38 -5.14
CA VAL A 116 1.88 -1.08 -5.15
C VAL A 116 2.15 -1.56 -3.74
N MET A 117 1.26 -2.36 -3.16
CA MET A 117 1.41 -2.72 -1.75
C MET A 117 1.03 -4.15 -1.41
N LEU A 118 1.60 -4.58 -0.30
CA LEU A 118 1.41 -5.90 0.28
C LEU A 118 1.52 -5.79 1.81
N SER A 119 0.68 -6.55 2.52
CA SER A 119 0.82 -6.70 3.98
C SER A 119 0.64 -8.15 4.43
N LEU A 120 1.19 -8.46 5.61
CA LEU A 120 0.96 -9.70 6.35
C LEU A 120 0.36 -9.38 7.70
N ARG A 121 -0.76 -10.00 8.01
CA ARG A 121 -1.44 -9.80 9.28
C ARG A 121 -1.98 -11.12 9.88
N THR A 122 -2.13 -11.13 11.17
CA THR A 122 -3.09 -11.98 11.87
C THR A 122 -4.42 -11.21 11.99
N ARG A 123 -5.40 -11.80 12.68
CA ARG A 123 -6.66 -11.11 12.94
C ARG A 123 -6.48 -9.74 13.61
N ASP A 124 -5.53 -9.64 14.53
CA ASP A 124 -5.43 -8.50 15.45
C ASP A 124 -4.09 -7.74 15.34
N THR A 125 -3.18 -8.18 14.48
CA THR A 125 -1.81 -7.62 14.43
C THR A 125 -1.26 -7.62 13.02
N LEU A 126 -0.65 -6.50 12.64
CA LEU A 126 0.16 -6.37 11.42
C LEU A 126 1.61 -6.71 11.73
N HIS A 127 2.21 -7.54 10.92
CA HIS A 127 3.56 -8.05 11.09
C HIS A 127 4.54 -7.57 10.03
N TYR A 128 4.02 -7.35 8.81
CA TYR A 128 4.79 -6.87 7.68
C TYR A 128 3.92 -5.97 6.81
N SER A 129 4.48 -4.88 6.34
CA SER A 129 3.88 -4.04 5.29
C SER A 129 4.98 -3.54 4.37
N LEU A 130 4.74 -3.65 3.08
CA LEU A 130 5.65 -3.17 2.04
C LEU A 130 4.86 -2.35 1.03
N VAL A 131 5.30 -1.12 0.81
CA VAL A 131 4.72 -0.17 -0.13
C VAL A 131 5.80 0.32 -1.07
N TYR A 132 5.54 0.27 -2.35
CA TYR A 132 6.37 0.88 -3.37
C TYR A 132 5.60 1.95 -4.12
N LEU A 133 6.13 3.17 -4.12
CA LEU A 133 5.56 4.33 -4.80
C LEU A 133 6.42 4.62 -6.03
N PRO A 134 6.06 4.11 -7.20
CA PRO A 134 6.96 4.10 -8.36
C PRO A 134 7.24 5.49 -8.93
N GLU A 135 6.34 6.46 -8.76
CA GLU A 135 6.49 7.83 -9.28
C GLU A 135 6.86 8.86 -8.21
N MET A 136 7.09 8.43 -6.97
CA MET A 136 7.51 9.33 -5.91
C MET A 136 9.05 9.41 -5.85
N GLY A 137 9.59 10.62 -6.01
CA GLY A 137 11.04 10.83 -6.14
C GLY A 137 11.56 10.48 -7.53
N GLU A 138 12.89 10.45 -7.69
CA GLU A 138 13.52 10.19 -9.00
C GLU A 138 13.42 8.72 -9.43
N SER A 139 13.52 7.80 -8.48
CA SER A 139 13.64 6.36 -8.73
C SER A 139 12.53 5.53 -8.09
N GLY A 140 11.52 6.17 -7.51
CA GLY A 140 10.53 5.54 -6.65
C GLY A 140 10.89 5.69 -5.18
N THR A 141 9.94 5.40 -4.32
CA THR A 141 10.08 5.48 -2.86
C THR A 141 9.54 4.22 -2.22
N TRP A 142 10.29 3.71 -1.25
CA TRP A 142 9.91 2.58 -0.41
C TRP A 142 9.32 3.04 0.92
N VAL A 143 8.32 2.31 1.40
CA VAL A 143 7.96 2.27 2.82
C VAL A 143 7.85 0.81 3.22
N GLU A 144 8.63 0.39 4.21
CA GLU A 144 8.59 -0.96 4.76
C GLU A 144 8.41 -0.90 6.27
N ALA A 145 7.50 -1.69 6.79
CA ALA A 145 7.33 -1.89 8.22
C ALA A 145 7.44 -3.38 8.56
N ILE A 146 8.36 -3.73 9.47
CA ILE A 146 8.56 -5.08 10.01
C ILE A 146 8.44 -4.98 11.53
N GLY A 147 7.34 -5.46 12.11
CA GLY A 147 7.03 -5.20 13.51
C GLY A 147 7.02 -3.69 13.77
N ASP A 148 7.82 -3.22 14.69
CA ASP A 148 7.93 -1.80 15.06
C ASP A 148 9.04 -1.06 14.30
N THR A 149 9.73 -1.72 13.37
CA THR A 149 10.79 -1.10 12.57
C THR A 149 10.23 -0.58 11.27
N ILE A 150 10.30 0.72 11.03
CA ILE A 150 9.80 1.39 9.83
C ILE A 150 10.97 1.98 9.06
N ARG A 151 11.00 1.76 7.76
CA ARG A 151 11.92 2.39 6.82
C ARG A 151 11.14 3.18 5.77
N VAL A 152 11.57 4.38 5.49
CA VAL A 152 11.07 5.19 4.37
C VAL A 152 12.23 5.85 3.66
N GLY A 153 12.29 5.73 2.35
CA GLY A 153 13.37 6.35 1.57
C GLY A 153 13.34 6.01 0.08
N PRO A 154 14.22 6.66 -0.69
CA PRO A 154 14.29 6.48 -2.13
C PRO A 154 14.72 5.07 -2.50
N ASP A 155 14.21 4.58 -3.63
CA ASP A 155 14.74 3.38 -4.27
C ASP A 155 16.08 3.66 -4.95
N ASN A 156 16.91 2.62 -5.05
CA ASN A 156 18.12 2.60 -5.86
C ASN A 156 18.04 1.47 -6.91
N PRO A 157 17.61 1.76 -8.14
CA PRO A 157 17.43 0.74 -9.17
C PRO A 157 18.72 0.09 -9.66
N LEU A 158 19.89 0.59 -9.23
CA LEU A 158 21.20 -0.01 -9.55
C LEU A 158 21.57 -1.15 -8.57
N GLN A 159 20.76 -1.40 -7.57
CA GLN A 159 20.94 -2.45 -6.57
C GLN A 159 19.72 -3.38 -6.54
N PRO A 160 19.87 -4.64 -6.07
CA PRO A 160 18.72 -5.46 -5.73
C PRO A 160 17.78 -4.70 -4.78
N ALA A 161 16.47 -4.88 -4.92
CA ALA A 161 15.51 -4.09 -4.16
C ALA A 161 15.66 -4.27 -2.64
N ARG A 162 15.99 -5.50 -2.19
CA ARG A 162 16.25 -5.75 -0.77
C ARG A 162 17.45 -4.98 -0.26
N ASP A 163 18.54 -4.94 -1.02
CA ASP A 163 19.77 -4.20 -0.63
C ASP A 163 19.50 -2.69 -0.56
N ALA A 164 18.69 -2.16 -1.49
CA ALA A 164 18.27 -0.76 -1.47
C ALA A 164 17.45 -0.44 -0.21
N LEU A 165 16.51 -1.31 0.16
CA LEU A 165 15.72 -1.18 1.38
C LEU A 165 16.57 -1.28 2.65
N ASP A 166 17.51 -2.22 2.71
CA ASP A 166 18.39 -2.41 3.86
C ASP A 166 19.34 -1.23 4.09
N ALA A 167 19.67 -0.50 3.03
CA ALA A 167 20.47 0.71 3.12
C ALA A 167 19.70 1.92 3.71
N ILE A 168 18.36 1.85 3.76
CA ILE A 168 17.53 2.92 4.34
C ILE A 168 17.60 2.84 5.88
N THR A 169 18.03 3.93 6.49
CA THR A 169 18.02 4.05 7.97
C THR A 169 16.58 4.00 8.48
N PRO A 170 16.28 3.16 9.47
CA PRO A 170 14.96 3.15 10.09
C PRO A 170 14.56 4.51 10.67
N VAL A 171 13.30 4.83 10.56
CA VAL A 171 12.71 6.02 11.18
C VAL A 171 12.80 5.88 12.70
N ASN A 172 13.15 6.97 13.38
CA ASN A 172 13.04 7.02 14.83
C ASN A 172 11.64 7.51 15.24
N PRO A 173 10.75 6.65 15.76
CA PRO A 173 9.38 7.06 16.08
C PRO A 173 9.31 8.17 17.13
N THR A 174 10.27 8.19 18.07
CA THR A 174 10.29 9.20 19.15
C THR A 174 10.77 10.57 18.68
N ALA A 175 11.34 10.65 17.48
CA ALA A 175 11.77 11.91 16.85
C ALA A 175 10.75 12.46 15.84
N ARG A 176 9.62 11.77 15.66
CA ARG A 176 8.55 12.29 14.78
C ARG A 176 7.98 13.59 15.36
N PRO A 177 7.72 14.59 14.52
CA PRO A 177 7.06 15.80 14.98
C PRO A 177 5.61 15.52 15.37
N ASP A 178 5.10 16.26 16.37
CA ASP A 178 3.66 16.30 16.63
C ASP A 178 3.00 17.09 15.50
N SER A 179 2.20 16.42 14.68
CA SER A 179 1.49 17.05 13.58
C SER A 179 -0.02 17.09 13.87
N PRO A 180 -0.68 18.24 13.69
CA PRO A 180 -2.13 18.33 13.79
C PRO A 180 -2.84 17.80 12.54
N GLN A 181 -2.13 17.42 11.49
CA GLN A 181 -2.73 16.98 10.24
C GLN A 181 -3.26 15.55 10.34
N ILE A 182 -4.52 15.38 10.00
CA ILE A 182 -5.23 14.08 9.99
C ILE A 182 -5.70 13.81 8.58
N TYR A 183 -5.20 12.74 7.99
CA TYR A 183 -5.61 12.33 6.65
C TYR A 183 -6.93 11.57 6.69
N LEU A 184 -7.83 11.90 5.77
CA LEU A 184 -9.14 11.27 5.65
C LEU A 184 -9.11 10.19 4.59
N ILE A 185 -9.62 9.00 4.90
CA ILE A 185 -9.65 7.85 3.98
C ILE A 185 -11.08 7.30 3.90
N GLY A 186 -11.61 7.20 2.69
CA GLY A 186 -12.84 6.47 2.39
C GLY A 186 -14.15 7.22 2.64
N PHE A 187 -14.14 8.52 2.90
CA PHE A 187 -15.35 9.32 3.08
C PHE A 187 -15.95 9.82 1.76
N GLN A 188 -15.18 9.77 0.68
CA GLN A 188 -15.62 10.06 -0.68
C GLN A 188 -16.24 11.47 -0.83
N GLU A 189 -17.51 11.55 -1.20
CA GLU A 189 -18.26 12.80 -1.34
C GLU A 189 -18.42 13.56 -0.01
N HIS A 190 -18.16 12.92 1.12
CA HIS A 190 -18.20 13.52 2.44
C HIS A 190 -16.83 13.99 2.96
N ASP A 191 -15.75 13.85 2.16
CA ASP A 191 -14.39 14.20 2.58
C ASP A 191 -14.29 15.64 3.09
N ALA A 192 -14.88 16.62 2.37
CA ALA A 192 -14.84 18.02 2.76
C ALA A 192 -15.57 18.27 4.10
N ALA A 193 -16.74 17.66 4.28
CA ALA A 193 -17.50 17.80 5.54
C ALA A 193 -16.73 17.16 6.72
N ARG A 194 -16.08 16.02 6.51
CA ARG A 194 -15.27 15.36 7.53
C ARG A 194 -13.99 16.14 7.85
N ALA A 195 -13.38 16.78 6.85
CA ALA A 195 -12.25 17.67 7.09
C ALA A 195 -12.66 18.86 7.99
N GLU A 196 -13.85 19.43 7.78
CA GLU A 196 -14.40 20.48 8.64
C GLU A 196 -14.68 19.98 10.06
N ASP A 197 -15.29 18.78 10.19
CA ASP A 197 -15.52 18.15 11.49
C ASP A 197 -14.21 17.99 12.28
N VAL A 198 -13.17 17.43 11.64
CA VAL A 198 -11.84 17.29 12.24
C VAL A 198 -11.25 18.65 12.61
N THR A 199 -11.37 19.64 11.74
CA THR A 199 -10.84 20.98 11.97
C THR A 199 -11.53 21.68 13.16
N SER A 200 -12.81 21.41 13.39
CA SER A 200 -13.54 21.93 14.54
C SER A 200 -13.02 21.45 15.90
N THR A 201 -12.24 20.36 15.92
CA THR A 201 -11.59 19.83 17.13
C THR A 201 -10.21 20.45 17.40
N GLY A 202 -9.73 21.36 16.56
CA GLY A 202 -8.40 21.98 16.67
C GLY A 202 -7.30 21.22 15.90
N LEU A 203 -7.65 20.15 15.18
CA LEU A 203 -6.79 19.44 14.24
C LEU A 203 -7.00 19.98 12.82
N GLN A 204 -6.26 19.45 11.86
CA GLN A 204 -6.39 19.81 10.44
C GLN A 204 -6.82 18.58 9.64
N GLY A 205 -8.08 18.51 9.22
CA GLY A 205 -8.54 17.47 8.31
C GLY A 205 -8.01 17.73 6.89
N VAL A 206 -7.41 16.71 6.27
CA VAL A 206 -6.87 16.76 4.91
C VAL A 206 -7.57 15.71 4.06
N ALA A 207 -8.29 16.15 3.05
CA ALA A 207 -8.97 15.27 2.11
C ALA A 207 -8.01 14.67 1.08
N PRO A 208 -8.32 13.52 0.47
CA PRO A 208 -7.46 12.88 -0.54
C PRO A 208 -7.15 13.78 -1.74
N ASP A 209 -8.10 14.61 -2.18
CA ASP A 209 -7.92 15.50 -3.32
C ASP A 209 -6.99 16.69 -3.01
N ASP A 210 -6.79 17.00 -1.74
CA ASP A 210 -5.85 18.05 -1.29
C ASP A 210 -4.41 17.48 -1.14
N MET A 211 -4.22 16.18 -1.34
CA MET A 211 -2.93 15.51 -1.22
C MET A 211 -2.20 15.42 -2.55
N PRO A 212 -0.98 15.97 -2.63
CA PRO A 212 -0.19 15.90 -3.86
C PRO A 212 0.45 14.52 -4.11
N GLY A 213 0.37 13.59 -3.16
CA GLY A 213 1.03 12.30 -3.24
C GLY A 213 0.52 11.32 -2.18
N SER A 214 1.23 10.21 -2.03
CA SER A 214 0.84 9.16 -1.09
C SER A 214 1.03 9.56 0.37
N ILE A 215 0.11 9.09 1.21
CA ILE A 215 0.11 9.29 2.66
C ILE A 215 1.23 8.50 3.38
N TYR A 216 1.64 7.34 2.87
CA TYR A 216 2.48 6.40 3.61
C TYR A 216 3.83 6.99 4.06
N PRO A 217 4.61 7.67 3.23
CA PRO A 217 5.83 8.33 3.68
C PRO A 217 5.56 9.44 4.70
N LEU A 218 4.43 10.15 4.57
CA LEU A 218 4.05 11.25 5.45
C LEU A 218 3.61 10.77 6.84
N LEU A 219 2.98 9.60 6.92
CA LEU A 219 2.71 8.92 8.19
C LEU A 219 4.03 8.43 8.82
N ALA A 220 4.89 7.81 8.03
CA ALA A 220 6.14 7.25 8.51
C ALA A 220 7.07 8.31 9.12
N ASP A 221 7.16 9.50 8.52
CA ASP A 221 8.03 10.59 8.99
C ASP A 221 7.34 11.57 9.97
N GLY A 222 6.05 11.34 10.28
CA GLY A 222 5.29 12.15 11.25
C GLY A 222 4.79 13.49 10.72
N ARG A 223 4.84 13.76 9.42
CA ARG A 223 4.21 14.94 8.83
C ARG A 223 2.68 14.90 8.94
N PHE A 224 2.11 13.71 9.03
CA PHE A 224 0.73 13.49 9.46
C PHE A 224 0.73 12.86 10.85
N GLY A 225 -0.12 13.40 11.74
CA GLY A 225 -0.33 12.87 13.08
C GLY A 225 -1.19 11.60 13.11
N GLY A 226 -1.88 11.31 12.01
CA GLY A 226 -2.71 10.11 11.89
C GLY A 226 -3.64 10.14 10.70
N SER A 227 -4.51 9.14 10.65
CA SER A 227 -5.57 9.02 9.64
C SER A 227 -6.91 8.74 10.30
N LEU A 228 -7.98 9.27 9.73
CA LEU A 228 -9.36 8.89 10.04
C LEU A 228 -9.89 8.07 8.87
N ILE A 229 -10.24 6.81 9.14
CA ILE A 229 -10.53 5.83 8.10
C ILE A 229 -12.00 5.41 8.16
N HIS A 230 -12.69 5.50 7.04
CA HIS A 230 -14.05 4.99 6.85
C HIS A 230 -14.10 4.17 5.56
N SER A 231 -13.53 2.97 5.62
CA SER A 231 -13.48 2.08 4.48
C SER A 231 -13.65 0.63 4.93
N PRO A 232 -14.42 -0.18 4.22
CA PRO A 232 -14.44 -1.63 4.41
C PRO A 232 -13.21 -2.30 3.79
N ASN A 233 -12.37 -1.54 3.09
CA ASN A 233 -11.22 -2.06 2.38
C ASN A 233 -10.18 -2.61 3.35
N ILE A 234 -9.88 -3.91 3.19
CA ILE A 234 -8.96 -4.67 4.04
C ILE A 234 -7.57 -4.80 3.40
N TYR A 235 -7.37 -4.23 2.21
CA TYR A 235 -6.13 -4.37 1.44
C TYR A 235 -5.14 -3.25 1.76
N ASP A 236 -5.60 -2.01 1.88
CA ASP A 236 -4.80 -0.79 2.03
C ASP A 236 -4.78 -0.22 3.45
N PHE A 237 -5.94 -0.03 4.11
CA PHE A 237 -5.97 0.65 5.40
C PHE A 237 -5.14 -0.03 6.51
N PRO A 238 -4.98 -1.38 6.58
CA PRO A 238 -4.10 -1.98 7.58
C PRO A 238 -2.66 -1.51 7.45
N VAL A 239 -2.20 -1.24 6.22
CA VAL A 239 -0.84 -0.73 5.95
C VAL A 239 -0.64 0.64 6.59
N SER A 240 -1.60 1.56 6.45
CA SER A 240 -1.53 2.89 7.07
C SER A 240 -1.49 2.81 8.60
N LEU A 241 -2.25 1.87 9.21
CA LEU A 241 -2.21 1.63 10.65
C LEU A 241 -0.85 1.08 11.11
N HIS A 242 -0.21 0.22 10.33
CA HIS A 242 1.10 -0.32 10.67
C HIS A 242 2.19 0.75 10.63
N ILE A 243 2.12 1.65 9.65
CA ILE A 243 3.11 2.72 9.44
C ILE A 243 2.91 3.88 10.44
N ALA A 244 1.70 4.11 10.92
CA ALA A 244 1.38 5.19 11.86
C ALA A 244 1.78 4.91 13.32
N ARG A 245 2.21 3.69 13.67
CA ARG A 245 2.58 3.27 15.02
C ARG A 245 3.81 3.97 15.59
#